data_4cfe29004310957dc0f6796fade77b34
#
_entry.id   4cfe29004310957dc0f6796fade77b34
#
_cell.length_a   1.000
_cell.length_b   1.000
_cell.length_c   1.000
_cell.angle_alpha   90.00
_cell.angle_beta   90.00
_cell.angle_gamma   90.00
#
_symmetry.space_group_name_H-M   'P 1'
#
loop_
_entity.id
_entity.type
_entity.pdbx_description
1 polymer ?
#
loop_
_entity_poly.entity_id
_entity_poly.type
_entity_poly.pdbx_seq_one_letter_code
_entity_poly.pdbx_strand_id
1 'polypeptide(L)'
;MQRREVLSRVCRWVGSGALASWGASASAQSAALSDTRIVLGQSAPFTGAAVQLGLQFHLGAQAYFDTVNAKGGVNGRTIEIKRLDDGYEPERCAANTRQLIADDVFALFGYIGTPTSLVALPLATTAKVPFFAPFTGAQALREPFNRYAIHVRASYFDETAAIVRQITSTGIKKIAVFYQDDAYGKTGLEGVTRAMATLSLQPVTLGTVERNTVEVAQAVKDIMAQKPEAIVQIGAYKAVATFVRQARRAGFNGNFYNVSFVGTQALIDELGAEARGVSVSQVMPFPYTPATPLSGEYLAAIKDKRGVEPNYSGMEGFVAAKVFTEGVRRAGRALTREGFINAVQGMQNVNLGGFPVDFGPAKHAGSRFVELTLLTEDGRIRR
;
A
#
# COMPACT_ATOMS: atom_id res chain seq x y z
N MET A 1 -29.88 -99.78 -4.85
CA MET A 1 -28.76 -100.07 -5.78
C MET A 1 -27.83 -98.91 -5.78
N GLN A 2 -26.74 -98.96 -5.05
CA GLN A 2 -25.34 -99.04 -5.53
C GLN A 2 -24.94 -97.85 -6.39
N ARG A 3 -23.93 -97.15 -6.15
CA ARG A 3 -22.59 -97.23 -5.50
C ARG A 3 -22.03 -95.76 -5.42
N ARG A 4 -21.43 -95.28 -4.35
CA ARG A 4 -19.98 -95.19 -4.03
C ARG A 4 -19.15 -94.63 -5.21
N GLU A 5 -18.41 -93.51 -5.06
CA GLU A 5 -17.06 -93.30 -4.47
C GLU A 5 -16.70 -91.82 -4.49
N VAL A 6 -16.28 -91.21 -3.44
CA VAL A 6 -14.97 -91.10 -2.78
C VAL A 6 -13.98 -90.16 -3.46
N LEU A 7 -13.60 -89.09 -2.71
CA LEU A 7 -12.33 -88.36 -2.54
C LEU A 7 -11.76 -87.60 -3.72
N SER A 8 -11.55 -86.26 -3.57
CA SER A 8 -10.19 -85.75 -3.21
C SER A 8 -10.23 -84.28 -2.79
N ARG A 9 -9.65 -84.04 -1.61
CA ARG A 9 -9.32 -82.69 -1.09
C ARG A 9 -8.22 -82.08 -1.92
N VAL A 10 -8.40 -80.86 -2.43
CA VAL A 10 -7.30 -79.99 -2.76
C VAL A 10 -7.55 -78.63 -2.13
N CYS A 11 -6.87 -78.36 -1.05
CA CYS A 11 -6.73 -77.00 -0.46
C CYS A 11 -6.02 -76.11 -1.47
N ARG A 12 -6.71 -75.06 -1.93
CA ARG A 12 -6.04 -73.90 -2.53
C ARG A 12 -6.15 -72.73 -1.58
N TRP A 13 -5.06 -72.37 -0.98
CA TRP A 13 -4.85 -71.12 -0.31
C TRP A 13 -4.86 -70.00 -1.38
N VAL A 14 -5.85 -69.11 -1.32
CA VAL A 14 -5.83 -67.86 -2.05
C VAL A 14 -5.33 -66.82 -1.04
N GLY A 15 -4.08 -66.46 -1.17
CA GLY A 15 -3.48 -65.37 -0.41
C GLY A 15 -4.10 -64.05 -0.87
N SER A 16 -4.86 -63.41 -0.01
CA SER A 16 -5.35 -62.02 -0.21
C SER A 16 -4.18 -61.07 0.01
N GLY A 17 -3.54 -60.69 -1.09
CA GLY A 17 -2.59 -59.57 -1.12
C GLY A 17 -3.36 -58.27 -0.97
N ALA A 18 -3.34 -57.67 0.21
CA ALA A 18 -3.76 -56.30 0.43
C ALA A 18 -2.75 -55.37 -0.26
N LEU A 19 -3.09 -54.91 -1.44
CA LEU A 19 -2.42 -53.75 -2.06
C LEU A 19 -2.77 -52.51 -1.26
N ALA A 20 -1.91 -52.11 -0.33
CA ALA A 20 -1.91 -50.80 0.28
C ALA A 20 -1.61 -49.78 -0.82
N SER A 21 -2.64 -49.23 -1.43
CA SER A 21 -2.52 -48.00 -2.25
C SER A 21 -2.12 -46.87 -1.35
N TRP A 22 -0.85 -46.58 -1.32
CA TRP A 22 -0.35 -45.30 -0.84
C TRP A 22 -0.86 -44.23 -1.83
N GLY A 23 -2.02 -43.66 -1.45
CA GLY A 23 -2.49 -42.44 -2.08
C GLY A 23 -1.50 -41.33 -1.77
N ALA A 24 -0.56 -41.08 -2.68
CA ALA A 24 0.19 -39.84 -2.71
C ALA A 24 -0.86 -38.75 -2.91
N SER A 25 -1.23 -38.07 -1.82
CA SER A 25 -1.94 -36.79 -1.89
C SER A 25 -1.00 -35.84 -2.62
N ALA A 26 -1.11 -35.77 -3.94
CA ALA A 26 -0.56 -34.69 -4.73
C ALA A 26 -1.26 -33.44 -4.21
N SER A 27 -0.61 -32.71 -3.31
CA SER A 27 -1.01 -31.35 -3.01
C SER A 27 -1.06 -30.61 -4.34
N ALA A 28 -2.24 -30.25 -4.80
CA ALA A 28 -2.40 -29.42 -5.99
C ALA A 28 -1.61 -28.13 -5.71
N GLN A 29 -0.45 -28.03 -6.31
CA GLN A 29 0.42 -26.86 -6.18
C GLN A 29 -0.33 -25.71 -6.80
N SER A 30 -0.60 -24.66 -6.02
CA SER A 30 -1.31 -23.47 -6.47
C SER A 30 -0.64 -22.91 -7.74
N ALA A 31 -1.44 -22.57 -8.75
CA ALA A 31 -0.92 -22.00 -10.00
C ALA A 31 -0.13 -20.67 -9.75
N ALA A 32 -0.40 -20.00 -8.64
CA ALA A 32 0.26 -18.75 -8.25
C ALA A 32 1.49 -18.95 -7.38
N LEU A 33 1.69 -20.14 -6.80
CA LEU A 33 2.91 -20.50 -6.07
C LEU A 33 3.41 -21.82 -6.64
N SER A 34 4.47 -21.77 -7.40
CA SER A 34 5.17 -22.94 -7.92
C SER A 34 6.61 -23.01 -7.39
N ASP A 35 7.35 -24.03 -7.78
CA ASP A 35 8.78 -24.15 -7.42
C ASP A 35 9.64 -23.07 -8.07
N THR A 36 9.14 -22.38 -9.09
CA THR A 36 9.87 -21.37 -9.86
C THR A 36 9.23 -19.97 -9.84
N ARG A 37 7.98 -19.81 -9.32
CA ARG A 37 7.24 -18.57 -9.46
C ARG A 37 6.36 -18.26 -8.23
N ILE A 38 6.25 -16.97 -7.91
CA ILE A 38 5.30 -16.38 -6.96
C ILE A 38 4.50 -15.32 -7.70
N VAL A 39 3.18 -15.45 -7.75
CA VAL A 39 2.29 -14.45 -8.36
C VAL A 39 1.57 -13.66 -7.27
N LEU A 40 1.71 -12.34 -7.33
CA LEU A 40 1.02 -11.36 -6.48
C LEU A 40 -0.17 -10.79 -7.25
N GLY A 41 -1.25 -10.45 -6.54
CA GLY A 41 -2.40 -9.76 -7.12
C GLY A 41 -2.40 -8.28 -6.72
N GLN A 42 -2.56 -7.39 -7.68
CA GLN A 42 -2.70 -5.95 -7.43
C GLN A 42 -3.98 -5.41 -8.07
N SER A 43 -4.86 -4.80 -7.24
CA SER A 43 -5.95 -3.94 -7.72
C SER A 43 -5.58 -2.50 -7.38
N ALA A 44 -5.53 -1.64 -8.39
CA ALA A 44 -5.09 -0.26 -8.25
C ALA A 44 -5.66 0.60 -9.40
N PRO A 45 -5.70 1.94 -9.27
CA PRO A 45 -6.09 2.81 -10.37
C PRO A 45 -4.99 2.86 -11.43
N PHE A 46 -5.20 2.16 -12.53
CA PHE A 46 -4.38 2.24 -13.75
C PHE A 46 -5.05 3.11 -14.83
N THR A 47 -6.25 3.63 -14.54
CA THR A 47 -6.99 4.62 -15.30
C THR A 47 -7.66 5.64 -14.36
N GLY A 48 -8.23 6.72 -14.92
CA GLY A 48 -9.04 7.69 -14.16
C GLY A 48 -8.25 8.79 -13.43
N ALA A 49 -8.89 9.42 -12.46
CA ALA A 49 -8.37 10.62 -11.79
C ALA A 49 -7.14 10.35 -10.91
N ALA A 50 -7.04 9.16 -10.33
CA ALA A 50 -5.95 8.76 -9.43
C ALA A 50 -4.86 7.89 -10.09
N VAL A 51 -4.83 7.83 -11.43
CA VAL A 51 -3.98 6.93 -12.23
C VAL A 51 -2.50 6.97 -11.84
N GLN A 52 -1.95 8.15 -11.54
CA GLN A 52 -0.53 8.28 -11.20
C GLN A 52 -0.16 7.57 -9.90
N LEU A 53 -1.06 7.48 -8.92
CA LEU A 53 -0.81 6.76 -7.67
C LEU A 53 -0.59 5.26 -7.93
N GLY A 54 -1.47 4.65 -8.74
CA GLY A 54 -1.35 3.24 -9.13
C GLY A 54 -0.12 2.97 -9.97
N LEU A 55 0.10 3.77 -11.03
CA LEU A 55 1.21 3.57 -11.96
C LEU A 55 2.58 3.75 -11.28
N GLN A 56 2.78 4.84 -10.54
CA GLN A 56 4.06 5.12 -9.89
C GLN A 56 4.42 4.06 -8.86
N PHE A 57 3.47 3.67 -7.99
CA PHE A 57 3.70 2.59 -7.03
C PHE A 57 4.04 1.27 -7.73
N HIS A 58 3.25 0.88 -8.73
CA HIS A 58 3.47 -0.35 -9.49
C HIS A 58 4.85 -0.38 -10.15
N LEU A 59 5.24 0.70 -10.83
CA LEU A 59 6.53 0.79 -11.52
C LEU A 59 7.71 0.70 -10.55
N GLY A 60 7.60 1.30 -9.37
CA GLY A 60 8.61 1.17 -8.32
C GLY A 60 8.75 -0.25 -7.80
N ALA A 61 7.62 -0.92 -7.53
CA ALA A 61 7.61 -2.32 -7.11
C ALA A 61 8.17 -3.25 -8.20
N GLN A 62 7.76 -3.06 -9.45
CA GLN A 62 8.25 -3.83 -10.59
C GLN A 62 9.75 -3.65 -10.79
N ALA A 63 10.28 -2.42 -10.60
CA ALA A 63 11.71 -2.15 -10.72
C ALA A 63 12.53 -2.98 -9.72
N TYR A 64 12.05 -3.12 -8.48
CA TYR A 64 12.70 -3.98 -7.50
C TYR A 64 12.61 -5.47 -7.87
N PHE A 65 11.42 -5.95 -8.21
CA PHE A 65 11.22 -7.36 -8.56
C PHE A 65 12.02 -7.75 -9.81
N ASP A 66 12.12 -6.89 -10.81
CA ASP A 66 12.97 -7.12 -11.99
C ASP A 66 14.44 -7.31 -11.60
N THR A 67 14.94 -6.49 -10.66
CA THR A 67 16.31 -6.62 -10.14
C THR A 67 16.54 -7.95 -9.42
N VAL A 68 15.54 -8.41 -8.66
CA VAL A 68 15.57 -9.71 -7.95
C VAL A 68 15.49 -10.85 -8.96
N ASN A 69 14.56 -10.78 -9.90
CA ASN A 69 14.31 -11.81 -10.91
C ASN A 69 15.53 -12.01 -11.83
N ALA A 70 16.21 -10.92 -12.22
CA ALA A 70 17.46 -10.98 -13.02
C ALA A 70 18.60 -11.72 -12.30
N LYS A 71 18.55 -11.82 -10.97
CA LYS A 71 19.52 -12.56 -10.15
C LYS A 71 19.07 -13.99 -9.81
N GLY A 72 18.05 -14.51 -10.51
CA GLY A 72 17.50 -15.86 -10.27
C GLY A 72 16.35 -15.90 -9.25
N GLY A 73 15.77 -14.74 -8.91
CA GLY A 73 14.64 -14.65 -8.00
C GLY A 73 15.01 -14.77 -6.51
N VAL A 74 14.02 -15.11 -5.69
CA VAL A 74 14.18 -15.36 -4.26
C VAL A 74 13.91 -16.83 -3.95
N ASN A 75 14.85 -17.50 -3.31
CA ASN A 75 14.80 -18.95 -3.04
C ASN A 75 14.54 -19.80 -4.32
N GLY A 76 15.00 -19.32 -5.51
CA GLY A 76 14.80 -19.97 -6.81
C GLY A 76 13.46 -19.64 -7.49
N ARG A 77 12.68 -18.68 -6.98
CA ARG A 77 11.39 -18.26 -7.56
C ARG A 77 11.44 -16.83 -8.05
N THR A 78 10.94 -16.59 -9.24
CA THR A 78 10.65 -15.23 -9.72
C THR A 78 9.37 -14.69 -9.06
N ILE A 79 9.26 -13.36 -8.97
CA ILE A 79 8.08 -12.67 -8.43
C ILE A 79 7.43 -11.88 -9.56
N GLU A 80 6.13 -12.08 -9.75
CA GLU A 80 5.32 -11.43 -10.79
C GLU A 80 4.11 -10.74 -10.16
N ILE A 81 3.67 -9.61 -10.74
CA ILE A 81 2.46 -8.92 -10.32
C ILE A 81 1.39 -9.06 -11.41
N LYS A 82 0.28 -9.74 -11.09
CA LYS A 82 -0.96 -9.69 -11.85
C LYS A 82 -1.74 -8.46 -11.44
N ARG A 83 -1.85 -7.48 -12.34
CA ARG A 83 -2.52 -6.20 -12.07
C ARG A 83 -3.92 -6.15 -12.69
N LEU A 84 -4.86 -5.58 -11.97
CA LEU A 84 -6.23 -5.28 -12.41
C LEU A 84 -6.53 -3.81 -12.11
N ASP A 85 -7.18 -3.12 -13.06
CA ASP A 85 -7.56 -1.72 -12.89
C ASP A 85 -8.87 -1.61 -12.11
N ASP A 86 -8.87 -0.80 -11.04
CA ASP A 86 -10.08 -0.46 -10.30
C ASP A 86 -10.53 0.99 -10.49
N GLY A 87 -9.73 1.85 -11.12
CA GLY A 87 -10.05 3.27 -11.30
C GLY A 87 -10.26 4.04 -10.00
N TYR A 88 -9.77 3.51 -8.89
CA TYR A 88 -10.01 4.01 -7.52
C TYR A 88 -11.48 3.89 -7.09
N GLU A 89 -12.20 2.87 -7.60
CA GLU A 89 -13.60 2.58 -7.26
C GLU A 89 -13.72 1.31 -6.41
N PRO A 90 -14.32 1.40 -5.20
CA PRO A 90 -14.42 0.27 -4.26
C PRO A 90 -15.13 -0.95 -4.84
N GLU A 91 -16.20 -0.77 -5.60
CA GLU A 91 -16.94 -1.90 -6.20
C GLU A 91 -16.09 -2.66 -7.20
N ARG A 92 -15.34 -1.95 -8.07
CA ARG A 92 -14.39 -2.56 -9.01
C ARG A 92 -13.26 -3.25 -8.27
N CYS A 93 -12.71 -2.61 -7.22
CA CYS A 93 -11.68 -3.22 -6.38
C CYS A 93 -12.18 -4.51 -5.71
N ALA A 94 -13.41 -4.54 -5.19
CA ALA A 94 -14.00 -5.75 -4.61
C ALA A 94 -14.15 -6.87 -5.64
N ALA A 95 -14.57 -6.56 -6.87
CA ALA A 95 -14.67 -7.54 -7.97
C ALA A 95 -13.28 -8.08 -8.35
N ASN A 96 -12.29 -7.20 -8.53
CA ASN A 96 -10.90 -7.55 -8.81
C ASN A 96 -10.32 -8.44 -7.69
N THR A 97 -10.62 -8.11 -6.44
CA THR A 97 -10.13 -8.88 -5.27
C THR A 97 -10.66 -10.30 -5.28
N ARG A 98 -11.97 -10.49 -5.56
CA ARG A 98 -12.55 -11.85 -5.69
C ARG A 98 -11.91 -12.62 -6.83
N GLN A 99 -11.67 -11.99 -7.97
CA GLN A 99 -10.98 -12.61 -9.10
C GLN A 99 -9.56 -13.02 -8.73
N LEU A 100 -8.77 -12.13 -8.12
CA LEU A 100 -7.39 -12.42 -7.74
C LEU A 100 -7.31 -13.55 -6.69
N ILE A 101 -8.27 -13.60 -5.76
CA ILE A 101 -8.39 -14.71 -4.80
C ILE A 101 -8.76 -16.02 -5.52
N ALA A 102 -9.68 -15.99 -6.48
CA ALA A 102 -10.05 -17.16 -7.28
C ALA A 102 -8.88 -17.65 -8.18
N ASP A 103 -8.04 -16.74 -8.65
CA ASP A 103 -6.79 -17.04 -9.36
C ASP A 103 -5.69 -17.57 -8.41
N ASP A 104 -6.00 -17.69 -7.12
CA ASP A 104 -5.15 -18.21 -6.05
C ASP A 104 -3.81 -17.47 -5.91
N VAL A 105 -3.77 -16.14 -6.14
CA VAL A 105 -2.55 -15.35 -5.97
C VAL A 105 -1.95 -15.53 -4.56
N PHE A 106 -0.63 -15.54 -4.46
CA PHE A 106 0.06 -15.77 -3.19
C PHE A 106 -0.28 -14.72 -2.12
N ALA A 107 -0.32 -13.46 -2.51
CA ALA A 107 -0.71 -12.33 -1.68
C ALA A 107 -1.36 -11.24 -2.52
N LEU A 108 -2.24 -10.45 -1.91
CA LEU A 108 -2.74 -9.18 -2.46
C LEU A 108 -1.73 -8.09 -2.08
N PHE A 109 -1.18 -7.41 -3.08
CA PHE A 109 -0.01 -6.54 -2.93
C PHE A 109 -0.28 -5.12 -3.41
N GLY A 110 0.03 -4.11 -2.59
CA GLY A 110 0.08 -2.73 -3.04
C GLY A 110 -1.24 -2.16 -3.55
N TYR A 111 -2.34 -2.47 -2.91
CA TYR A 111 -3.65 -1.87 -3.18
C TYR A 111 -3.63 -0.39 -2.87
N ILE A 112 -4.26 0.43 -3.69
CA ILE A 112 -4.19 1.89 -3.60
C ILE A 112 -5.46 2.44 -2.96
N GLY A 113 -5.29 3.12 -1.81
CA GLY A 113 -6.32 3.92 -1.18
C GLY A 113 -7.12 3.23 -0.08
N THR A 114 -7.77 4.05 0.75
CA THR A 114 -8.54 3.59 1.90
C THR A 114 -9.86 2.94 1.50
N PRO A 115 -10.73 3.58 0.68
CA PRO A 115 -12.05 3.00 0.36
C PRO A 115 -11.92 1.65 -0.36
N THR A 116 -10.97 1.53 -1.27
CA THR A 116 -10.67 0.29 -2.00
C THR A 116 -10.09 -0.80 -1.09
N SER A 117 -9.16 -0.43 -0.19
CA SER A 117 -8.58 -1.39 0.76
C SER A 117 -9.58 -1.88 1.80
N LEU A 118 -10.53 -1.05 2.24
CA LEU A 118 -11.56 -1.43 3.21
C LEU A 118 -12.52 -2.50 2.67
N VAL A 119 -12.82 -2.50 1.38
CA VAL A 119 -13.66 -3.54 0.78
C VAL A 119 -12.86 -4.81 0.44
N ALA A 120 -11.55 -4.68 0.21
CA ALA A 120 -10.68 -5.80 -0.13
C ALA A 120 -10.23 -6.61 1.09
N LEU A 121 -9.90 -5.95 2.21
CA LEU A 121 -9.34 -6.60 3.40
C LEU A 121 -10.25 -7.70 4.00
N PRO A 122 -11.57 -7.53 4.15
CA PRO A 122 -12.45 -8.60 4.62
C PRO A 122 -12.42 -9.84 3.70
N LEU A 123 -12.37 -9.65 2.39
CA LEU A 123 -12.27 -10.73 1.41
C LEU A 123 -10.93 -11.47 1.54
N ALA A 124 -9.84 -10.73 1.64
CA ALA A 124 -8.50 -11.28 1.88
C ALA A 124 -8.43 -12.09 3.18
N THR A 125 -9.00 -11.55 4.27
CA THR A 125 -9.03 -12.17 5.59
C THR A 125 -9.80 -13.49 5.57
N THR A 126 -11.00 -13.50 4.98
CA THR A 126 -11.83 -14.70 4.84
C THR A 126 -11.12 -15.79 4.03
N ALA A 127 -10.42 -15.40 2.96
CA ALA A 127 -9.65 -16.30 2.11
C ALA A 127 -8.27 -16.67 2.67
N LYS A 128 -7.86 -16.09 3.81
CA LYS A 128 -6.53 -16.27 4.42
C LYS A 128 -5.39 -15.92 3.45
N VAL A 129 -5.59 -14.88 2.63
CA VAL A 129 -4.59 -14.35 1.70
C VAL A 129 -3.94 -13.12 2.33
N PRO A 130 -2.60 -13.04 2.42
CA PRO A 130 -1.94 -11.84 2.95
C PRO A 130 -2.32 -10.60 2.13
N PHE A 131 -2.75 -9.53 2.83
CA PHE A 131 -3.00 -8.20 2.29
C PHE A 131 -1.81 -7.32 2.62
N PHE A 132 -0.90 -7.19 1.67
CA PHE A 132 0.44 -6.69 1.90
C PHE A 132 0.66 -5.30 1.34
N ALA A 133 1.18 -4.40 2.17
CA ALA A 133 1.61 -3.05 1.84
C ALA A 133 0.55 -2.22 1.08
N PRO A 134 -0.69 -2.11 1.57
CA PRO A 134 -1.65 -1.18 0.98
C PRO A 134 -1.10 0.25 1.05
N PHE A 135 -1.23 0.99 -0.06
CA PHE A 135 -0.84 2.40 -0.17
C PHE A 135 -1.90 3.27 0.50
N THR A 136 -1.98 3.17 1.81
CA THR A 136 -2.85 3.96 2.68
C THR A 136 -2.39 3.91 4.13
N GLY A 137 -2.54 5.03 4.83
CA GLY A 137 -2.23 5.15 6.26
C GLY A 137 -3.46 4.97 7.17
N ALA A 138 -4.60 4.49 6.66
CA ALA A 138 -5.85 4.45 7.40
C ALA A 138 -5.80 3.55 8.64
N GLN A 139 -6.32 4.06 9.77
CA GLN A 139 -6.34 3.36 11.04
C GLN A 139 -7.28 2.14 11.01
N ALA A 140 -8.42 2.24 10.34
CA ALA A 140 -9.40 1.16 10.23
C ALA A 140 -8.87 -0.12 9.55
N LEU A 141 -7.73 -0.05 8.85
CA LEU A 141 -7.03 -1.23 8.30
C LEU A 141 -6.00 -1.82 9.29
N ARG A 142 -5.73 -1.13 10.40
CA ARG A 142 -4.70 -1.46 11.41
C ARG A 142 -5.32 -1.88 12.73
N GLU A 143 -6.48 -1.33 13.06
CA GLU A 143 -7.24 -1.58 14.28
C GLU A 143 -8.72 -1.87 13.96
N PRO A 144 -9.27 -2.98 14.50
CA PRO A 144 -8.59 -3.97 15.32
C PRO A 144 -7.51 -4.72 14.54
N PHE A 145 -6.51 -5.28 15.26
CA PHE A 145 -5.43 -6.04 14.65
C PHE A 145 -5.96 -7.17 13.73
N ASN A 146 -5.44 -7.21 12.51
CA ASN A 146 -5.74 -8.25 11.54
C ASN A 146 -4.44 -8.94 11.12
N ARG A 147 -4.35 -10.25 11.37
CA ARG A 147 -3.16 -11.05 11.07
C ARG A 147 -2.75 -11.02 9.59
N TYR A 148 -3.72 -10.87 8.70
CA TYR A 148 -3.46 -10.88 7.25
C TYR A 148 -3.12 -9.50 6.69
N ALA A 149 -3.34 -8.42 7.43
CA ALA A 149 -3.01 -7.06 7.00
C ALA A 149 -1.58 -6.69 7.43
N ILE A 150 -0.71 -6.37 6.49
CA ILE A 150 0.69 -6.02 6.74
C ILE A 150 0.98 -4.67 6.11
N HIS A 151 1.35 -3.67 6.92
CA HIS A 151 1.57 -2.29 6.50
C HIS A 151 3.06 -1.95 6.57
N VAL A 152 3.60 -1.38 5.50
CA VAL A 152 5.01 -0.95 5.44
C VAL A 152 5.18 0.50 5.86
N ARG A 153 4.21 1.36 5.55
CA ARG A 153 4.23 2.81 5.78
C ARG A 153 3.67 3.23 7.16
N ALA A 154 3.96 4.46 7.57
CA ALA A 154 3.34 5.12 8.72
C ALA A 154 1.82 5.31 8.55
N SER A 155 1.11 5.54 9.65
CA SER A 155 -0.33 5.83 9.65
C SER A 155 -0.62 7.29 9.29
N TYR A 156 -1.86 7.58 8.86
CA TYR A 156 -2.31 8.97 8.72
C TYR A 156 -2.30 9.72 10.05
N PHE A 157 -2.46 9.03 11.18
CA PHE A 157 -2.33 9.68 12.49
C PHE A 157 -0.89 10.11 12.78
N ASP A 158 0.11 9.33 12.38
CA ASP A 158 1.51 9.75 12.49
C ASP A 158 1.79 10.96 11.57
N GLU A 159 1.29 10.95 10.34
CA GLU A 159 1.46 12.02 9.35
C GLU A 159 0.78 13.32 9.80
N THR A 160 -0.49 13.26 10.19
CA THR A 160 -1.26 14.44 10.60
C THR A 160 -0.75 15.03 11.92
N ALA A 161 -0.27 14.19 12.85
CA ALA A 161 0.40 14.67 14.05
C ALA A 161 1.68 15.45 13.74
N ALA A 162 2.48 15.00 12.75
CA ALA A 162 3.66 15.73 12.31
C ALA A 162 3.28 17.05 11.63
N ILE A 163 2.27 17.06 10.78
CA ILE A 163 1.75 18.25 10.09
C ILE A 163 1.26 19.29 11.11
N VAL A 164 0.36 18.90 12.03
CA VAL A 164 -0.20 19.82 13.03
C VAL A 164 0.91 20.40 13.92
N ARG A 165 1.84 19.57 14.38
CA ARG A 165 3.00 20.02 15.14
C ARG A 165 3.82 21.06 14.37
N GLN A 166 4.09 20.85 13.09
CA GLN A 166 4.82 21.80 12.26
C GLN A 166 4.06 23.13 12.12
N ILE A 167 2.77 23.09 11.82
CA ILE A 167 1.94 24.29 11.69
C ILE A 167 1.94 25.09 12.99
N THR A 168 1.67 24.42 14.11
CA THR A 168 1.52 25.10 15.41
C THR A 168 2.84 25.56 16.01
N SER A 169 3.98 24.94 15.64
CA SER A 169 5.33 25.40 16.05
C SER A 169 5.68 26.79 15.50
N THR A 170 5.02 27.21 14.42
CA THR A 170 5.18 28.56 13.84
C THR A 170 4.18 29.57 14.40
N GLY A 171 3.39 29.20 15.41
CA GLY A 171 2.39 30.07 16.06
C GLY A 171 1.02 30.08 15.37
N ILE A 172 0.84 29.38 14.27
CA ILE A 172 -0.42 29.28 13.53
C ILE A 172 -1.43 28.46 14.30
N LYS A 173 -2.67 29.00 14.46
CA LYS A 173 -3.77 28.35 15.18
C LYS A 173 -5.06 28.20 14.36
N LYS A 174 -5.26 29.06 13.34
CA LYS A 174 -6.44 29.01 12.48
C LYS A 174 -6.19 28.04 11.32
N ILE A 175 -6.48 26.78 11.55
CA ILE A 175 -6.25 25.69 10.59
C ILE A 175 -7.59 25.22 10.05
N ALA A 176 -7.75 25.23 8.72
CA ALA A 176 -8.88 24.60 8.03
C ALA A 176 -8.50 23.23 7.49
N VAL A 177 -9.48 22.38 7.23
CA VAL A 177 -9.27 21.08 6.61
C VAL A 177 -10.11 20.94 5.35
N PHE A 178 -9.44 20.65 4.23
CA PHE A 178 -10.04 20.22 2.98
C PHE A 178 -9.85 18.70 2.82
N TYR A 179 -10.92 17.94 2.58
CA TYR A 179 -10.80 16.49 2.53
C TYR A 179 -11.76 15.83 1.52
N GLN A 180 -11.33 14.68 1.00
CA GLN A 180 -12.18 13.81 0.17
C GLN A 180 -13.30 13.21 1.02
N ASP A 181 -14.55 13.34 0.64
CA ASP A 181 -15.72 12.89 1.43
C ASP A 181 -15.91 11.37 1.33
N ASP A 182 -14.95 10.64 1.84
CA ASP A 182 -15.00 9.19 2.00
C ASP A 182 -14.14 8.73 3.18
N ALA A 183 -13.94 7.41 3.30
CA ALA A 183 -13.17 6.83 4.40
C ALA A 183 -11.72 7.33 4.44
N TYR A 184 -11.11 7.70 3.30
CA TYR A 184 -9.77 8.27 3.26
C TYR A 184 -9.73 9.64 3.92
N GLY A 185 -10.55 10.56 3.43
CA GLY A 185 -10.57 11.92 3.95
C GLY A 185 -11.03 11.99 5.40
N LYS A 186 -12.04 11.17 5.78
CA LYS A 186 -12.54 11.09 7.17
C LYS A 186 -11.46 10.59 8.14
N THR A 187 -10.65 9.60 7.76
CA THR A 187 -9.53 9.14 8.62
C THR A 187 -8.47 10.23 8.77
N GLY A 188 -8.14 10.95 7.70
CA GLY A 188 -7.19 12.06 7.78
C GLY A 188 -7.72 13.23 8.63
N LEU A 189 -9.01 13.60 8.46
CA LEU A 189 -9.68 14.60 9.30
C LEU A 189 -9.65 14.20 10.78
N GLU A 190 -9.95 12.93 11.10
CA GLU A 190 -9.85 12.41 12.45
C GLU A 190 -8.43 12.61 13.01
N GLY A 191 -7.40 12.26 12.22
CA GLY A 191 -6.01 12.43 12.62
C GLY A 191 -5.63 13.88 12.90
N VAL A 192 -6.06 14.83 12.05
CA VAL A 192 -5.88 16.26 12.27
C VAL A 192 -6.58 16.71 13.54
N THR A 193 -7.85 16.35 13.70
CA THR A 193 -8.67 16.73 14.87
C THR A 193 -8.06 16.20 16.16
N ARG A 194 -7.61 14.95 16.19
CA ARG A 194 -6.92 14.36 17.34
C ARG A 194 -5.62 15.11 17.69
N ALA A 195 -4.81 15.41 16.69
CA ALA A 195 -3.56 16.13 16.92
C ALA A 195 -3.81 17.56 17.42
N MET A 196 -4.80 18.27 16.86
CA MET A 196 -5.18 19.61 17.31
C MET A 196 -5.78 19.62 18.72
N ALA A 197 -6.56 18.60 19.09
CA ALA A 197 -7.16 18.47 20.42
C ALA A 197 -6.11 18.37 21.53
N THR A 198 -4.93 17.77 21.27
CA THR A 198 -3.83 17.75 22.26
C THR A 198 -3.28 19.13 22.60
N LEU A 199 -3.58 20.13 21.76
CA LEU A 199 -3.19 21.54 21.92
C LEU A 199 -4.39 22.44 22.25
N SER A 200 -5.54 21.85 22.61
CA SER A 200 -6.81 22.54 22.82
C SER A 200 -7.27 23.38 21.63
N LEU A 201 -6.97 22.91 20.42
CA LEU A 201 -7.39 23.50 19.14
C LEU A 201 -8.37 22.58 18.43
N GLN A 202 -9.10 23.16 17.46
CA GLN A 202 -9.95 22.43 16.53
C GLN A 202 -9.90 23.11 15.15
N PRO A 203 -10.24 22.40 14.06
CA PRO A 203 -10.35 23.02 12.74
C PRO A 203 -11.36 24.17 12.75
N VAL A 204 -10.98 25.32 12.17
CA VAL A 204 -11.88 26.50 12.11
C VAL A 204 -13.01 26.29 11.09
N THR A 205 -12.82 25.45 10.10
CA THR A 205 -13.82 25.05 9.11
C THR A 205 -13.37 23.83 8.35
N LEU A 206 -14.33 23.18 7.68
CA LEU A 206 -14.14 22.00 6.84
C LEU A 206 -14.65 22.30 5.43
N GLY A 207 -14.00 21.69 4.43
CA GLY A 207 -14.47 21.68 3.05
C GLY A 207 -14.26 20.31 2.44
N THR A 208 -15.14 19.87 1.57
CA THR A 208 -15.13 18.52 1.01
C THR A 208 -15.05 18.51 -0.51
N VAL A 209 -14.59 17.39 -1.05
CA VAL A 209 -14.67 17.03 -2.46
C VAL A 209 -15.06 15.57 -2.60
N GLU A 210 -15.88 15.23 -3.57
CA GLU A 210 -16.19 13.83 -3.86
C GLU A 210 -15.00 13.12 -4.50
N ARG A 211 -14.86 11.81 -4.21
CA ARG A 211 -13.81 10.99 -4.81
C ARG A 211 -13.88 11.02 -6.34
N ASN A 212 -12.71 11.06 -6.98
CA ASN A 212 -12.55 11.08 -8.43
C ASN A 212 -13.14 12.33 -9.13
N THR A 213 -13.52 13.37 -8.39
CA THR A 213 -13.95 14.65 -8.94
C THR A 213 -12.96 15.78 -8.63
N VAL A 214 -13.21 16.95 -9.21
CA VAL A 214 -12.46 18.20 -8.97
C VAL A 214 -13.40 19.35 -8.63
N GLU A 215 -14.62 19.03 -8.17
CA GLU A 215 -15.66 20.01 -7.83
C GLU A 215 -15.39 20.59 -6.44
N VAL A 216 -14.48 21.58 -6.37
CA VAL A 216 -13.98 22.14 -5.12
C VAL A 216 -14.51 23.54 -4.79
N ALA A 217 -15.31 24.14 -5.67
CA ALA A 217 -15.71 25.55 -5.56
C ALA A 217 -16.44 25.86 -4.24
N GLN A 218 -17.33 24.98 -3.79
CA GLN A 218 -18.04 25.17 -2.52
C GLN A 218 -17.05 25.07 -1.33
N ALA A 219 -16.14 24.09 -1.34
CA ALA A 219 -15.12 23.95 -0.30
C ALA A 219 -14.21 25.18 -0.21
N VAL A 220 -13.81 25.76 -1.35
CA VAL A 220 -13.04 27.00 -1.38
C VAL A 220 -13.82 28.15 -0.75
N LYS A 221 -15.10 28.36 -1.14
CA LYS A 221 -15.95 29.39 -0.57
C LYS A 221 -16.08 29.28 0.94
N ASP A 222 -16.36 28.09 1.46
CA ASP A 222 -16.60 27.85 2.89
C ASP A 222 -15.31 28.04 3.71
N ILE A 223 -14.19 27.54 3.20
CA ILE A 223 -12.89 27.67 3.85
C ILE A 223 -12.42 29.11 3.86
N MET A 224 -12.49 29.81 2.73
CA MET A 224 -12.02 31.20 2.63
C MET A 224 -12.84 32.17 3.46
N ALA A 225 -14.13 31.91 3.70
CA ALA A 225 -14.98 32.71 4.57
C ALA A 225 -14.47 32.78 6.03
N GLN A 226 -13.75 31.76 6.50
CA GLN A 226 -13.20 31.71 7.86
C GLN A 226 -11.78 32.26 7.98
N LYS A 227 -11.19 32.72 6.87
CA LYS A 227 -9.84 33.32 6.83
C LYS A 227 -8.80 32.46 7.58
N PRO A 228 -8.59 31.19 7.18
CA PRO A 228 -7.59 30.34 7.81
C PRO A 228 -6.17 30.86 7.53
N GLU A 229 -5.23 30.50 8.42
CA GLU A 229 -3.79 30.79 8.25
C GLU A 229 -3.05 29.63 7.57
N ALA A 230 -3.56 28.38 7.73
CA ALA A 230 -3.09 27.19 7.08
C ALA A 230 -4.25 26.27 6.69
N ILE A 231 -4.06 25.48 5.65
CA ILE A 231 -5.05 24.50 5.18
C ILE A 231 -4.37 23.11 5.10
N VAL A 232 -4.92 22.15 5.85
CA VAL A 232 -4.54 20.75 5.73
C VAL A 232 -5.44 20.09 4.69
N GLN A 233 -4.83 19.38 3.73
CA GLN A 233 -5.52 18.78 2.60
C GLN A 233 -5.37 17.26 2.61
N ILE A 234 -6.48 16.55 2.51
CA ILE A 234 -6.56 15.09 2.51
C ILE A 234 -7.35 14.67 1.28
N GLY A 235 -6.69 14.73 0.13
CA GLY A 235 -7.27 14.47 -1.18
C GLY A 235 -6.24 13.91 -2.16
N ALA A 236 -6.72 13.41 -3.31
CA ALA A 236 -5.86 13.01 -4.41
C ALA A 236 -5.38 14.25 -5.20
N TYR A 237 -4.23 14.12 -5.86
CA TYR A 237 -3.49 15.23 -6.47
C TYR A 237 -4.31 16.17 -7.37
N LYS A 238 -5.24 15.66 -8.21
CA LYS A 238 -6.06 16.51 -9.11
C LYS A 238 -7.01 17.43 -8.36
N ALA A 239 -7.73 16.88 -7.37
CA ALA A 239 -8.64 17.66 -6.54
C ALA A 239 -7.88 18.70 -5.69
N VAL A 240 -6.75 18.28 -5.10
CA VAL A 240 -5.87 19.15 -4.32
C VAL A 240 -5.30 20.28 -5.17
N ALA A 241 -4.78 19.99 -6.37
CA ALA A 241 -4.26 21.02 -7.26
C ALA A 241 -5.35 22.04 -7.67
N THR A 242 -6.54 21.56 -7.99
CA THR A 242 -7.68 22.43 -8.33
C THR A 242 -8.07 23.31 -7.15
N PHE A 243 -8.10 22.73 -5.93
CA PHE A 243 -8.38 23.49 -4.71
C PHE A 243 -7.31 24.56 -4.45
N VAL A 244 -6.01 24.23 -4.53
CA VAL A 244 -4.91 25.18 -4.35
C VAL A 244 -5.05 26.38 -5.30
N ARG A 245 -5.27 26.13 -6.59
CA ARG A 245 -5.46 27.19 -7.59
C ARG A 245 -6.64 28.11 -7.26
N GLN A 246 -7.78 27.53 -6.93
CA GLN A 246 -8.99 28.31 -6.62
C GLN A 246 -8.84 29.08 -5.30
N ALA A 247 -8.26 28.46 -4.25
CA ALA A 247 -8.02 29.13 -2.99
C ALA A 247 -7.05 30.33 -3.14
N ARG A 248 -5.99 30.18 -3.93
CA ARG A 248 -5.06 31.28 -4.23
C ARG A 248 -5.73 32.42 -5.00
N ARG A 249 -6.56 32.11 -6.00
CA ARG A 249 -7.38 33.12 -6.73
C ARG A 249 -8.37 33.83 -5.80
N ALA A 250 -8.84 33.13 -4.76
CA ALA A 250 -9.69 33.71 -3.71
C ALA A 250 -8.90 34.48 -2.63
N GLY A 251 -7.57 34.67 -2.80
CA GLY A 251 -6.72 35.49 -1.94
C GLY A 251 -6.02 34.72 -0.80
N PHE A 252 -6.00 33.39 -0.82
CA PHE A 252 -5.26 32.62 0.19
C PHE A 252 -3.74 32.71 -0.07
N ASN A 253 -3.00 33.27 0.88
CA ASN A 253 -1.55 33.43 0.83
C ASN A 253 -0.81 32.57 1.86
N GLY A 254 -1.52 31.74 2.64
CA GLY A 254 -0.95 30.81 3.59
C GLY A 254 -0.38 29.55 2.94
N ASN A 255 0.05 28.61 3.79
CA ASN A 255 0.62 27.34 3.35
C ASN A 255 -0.45 26.23 3.31
N PHE A 256 -0.27 25.34 2.35
CA PHE A 256 -1.04 24.10 2.23
C PHE A 256 -0.19 22.93 2.73
N TYR A 257 -0.83 22.00 3.45
CA TYR A 257 -0.20 20.79 3.99
C TYR A 257 -0.96 19.56 3.56
N ASN A 258 -0.26 18.56 3.06
CA ASN A 258 -0.86 17.36 2.49
C ASN A 258 -0.31 16.12 3.17
N VAL A 259 -1.13 15.06 3.30
CA VAL A 259 -0.65 13.73 3.62
C VAL A 259 -0.07 13.06 2.37
N SER A 260 0.85 12.13 2.54
CA SER A 260 1.64 11.49 1.48
C SER A 260 0.81 10.86 0.35
N PHE A 261 -0.41 10.42 0.64
CA PHE A 261 -1.32 9.83 -0.36
C PHE A 261 -1.69 10.80 -1.49
N VAL A 262 -1.50 12.10 -1.31
CA VAL A 262 -1.73 13.07 -2.39
C VAL A 262 -0.97 12.70 -3.66
N GLY A 263 0.19 12.03 -3.55
CA GLY A 263 1.07 11.72 -4.67
C GLY A 263 1.92 12.92 -5.06
N THR A 264 3.03 13.11 -4.36
CA THR A 264 3.86 14.32 -4.43
C THR A 264 4.27 14.70 -5.84
N GLN A 265 4.79 13.75 -6.65
CA GLN A 265 5.20 14.06 -8.02
C GLN A 265 4.00 14.42 -8.90
N ALA A 266 2.92 13.65 -8.80
CA ALA A 266 1.71 13.94 -9.55
C ALA A 266 1.10 15.30 -9.18
N LEU A 267 1.23 15.73 -7.91
CA LEU A 267 0.80 17.06 -7.48
C LEU A 267 1.70 18.17 -8.06
N ILE A 268 3.02 17.94 -8.11
CA ILE A 268 3.96 18.87 -8.76
C ILE A 268 3.63 19.02 -10.24
N ASP A 269 3.41 17.92 -10.94
CA ASP A 269 3.09 17.90 -12.37
C ASP A 269 1.78 18.64 -12.67
N GLU A 270 0.80 18.54 -11.79
CA GLU A 270 -0.48 19.28 -11.90
C GLU A 270 -0.30 20.78 -11.57
N LEU A 271 0.46 21.16 -10.55
CA LEU A 271 0.56 22.54 -10.07
C LEU A 271 1.58 23.37 -10.85
N GLY A 272 2.67 22.76 -11.32
CA GLY A 272 3.78 23.51 -11.89
C GLY A 272 4.31 24.57 -10.91
N ALA A 273 4.46 25.82 -11.37
CA ALA A 273 4.93 26.94 -10.55
C ALA A 273 4.02 27.26 -9.33
N GLU A 274 2.75 26.87 -9.38
CA GLU A 274 1.80 27.06 -8.27
C GLU A 274 2.07 26.12 -7.08
N ALA A 275 3.03 25.17 -7.19
CA ALA A 275 3.44 24.27 -6.11
C ALA A 275 4.12 24.98 -4.93
N ARG A 276 4.64 26.20 -5.12
CA ARG A 276 5.29 26.99 -4.06
C ARG A 276 4.40 27.10 -2.81
N GLY A 277 4.98 26.77 -1.62
CA GLY A 277 4.28 26.85 -0.34
C GLY A 277 3.32 25.69 -0.07
N VAL A 278 3.41 24.63 -0.87
CA VAL A 278 2.70 23.37 -0.62
C VAL A 278 3.67 22.41 0.08
N SER A 279 3.28 21.94 1.26
CA SER A 279 4.02 20.94 2.03
C SER A 279 3.35 19.59 1.92
N VAL A 280 4.15 18.52 1.93
CA VAL A 280 3.66 17.13 1.89
C VAL A 280 4.40 16.32 2.95
N SER A 281 3.67 15.57 3.78
CA SER A 281 4.31 14.54 4.61
C SER A 281 4.74 13.36 3.76
N GLN A 282 5.90 12.82 4.04
CA GLN A 282 6.46 11.67 3.34
C GLN A 282 6.65 10.51 4.31
N VAL A 283 6.32 9.33 3.87
CA VAL A 283 6.42 8.09 4.67
C VAL A 283 7.53 7.16 4.18
N MET A 284 8.29 7.65 3.19
CA MET A 284 9.45 6.98 2.59
C MET A 284 10.65 7.94 2.57
N PRO A 285 11.89 7.41 2.56
CA PRO A 285 13.09 8.22 2.40
C PRO A 285 13.11 8.98 1.07
N PHE A 286 13.87 10.06 1.04
CA PHE A 286 14.02 10.93 -0.13
C PHE A 286 14.49 10.15 -1.37
N PRO A 287 13.70 10.12 -2.47
CA PRO A 287 13.96 9.23 -3.61
C PRO A 287 14.84 9.84 -4.70
N TYR A 288 15.14 11.15 -4.65
CA TYR A 288 15.74 11.90 -5.78
C TYR A 288 17.27 11.94 -5.77
N THR A 289 17.90 11.57 -4.66
CA THR A 289 19.36 11.50 -4.53
C THR A 289 19.79 10.23 -3.79
N PRO A 290 21.00 9.69 -4.04
CA PRO A 290 21.49 8.49 -3.38
C PRO A 290 21.98 8.79 -1.94
N ALA A 291 21.16 9.50 -1.14
CA ALA A 291 21.51 9.91 0.22
C ALA A 291 21.57 8.74 1.21
N THR A 292 20.91 7.63 0.89
CA THR A 292 20.95 6.37 1.64
C THR A 292 21.22 5.20 0.69
N PRO A 293 21.72 4.05 1.19
CA PRO A 293 21.84 2.85 0.36
C PRO A 293 20.54 2.47 -0.33
N LEU A 294 19.41 2.59 0.37
CA LEU A 294 18.09 2.30 -0.19
C LEU A 294 17.72 3.24 -1.35
N SER A 295 17.95 4.55 -1.21
CA SER A 295 17.71 5.53 -2.29
C SER A 295 18.63 5.25 -3.49
N GLY A 296 19.90 4.89 -3.24
CA GLY A 296 20.83 4.49 -4.29
C GLY A 296 20.38 3.24 -5.05
N GLU A 297 19.89 2.21 -4.34
CA GLU A 297 19.33 1.00 -4.96
C GLU A 297 18.10 1.32 -5.82
N TYR A 298 17.19 2.17 -5.31
CA TYR A 298 16.01 2.59 -6.05
C TYR A 298 16.39 3.32 -7.35
N LEU A 299 17.26 4.32 -7.27
CA LEU A 299 17.73 5.08 -8.43
C LEU A 299 18.43 4.19 -9.45
N ALA A 300 19.25 3.24 -9.01
CA ALA A 300 19.89 2.27 -9.89
C ALA A 300 18.88 1.35 -10.59
N ALA A 301 17.85 0.91 -9.88
CA ALA A 301 16.83 0.01 -10.43
C ALA A 301 15.93 0.66 -11.47
N ILE A 302 15.72 1.99 -11.42
CA ILE A 302 14.88 2.72 -12.37
C ILE A 302 15.66 3.40 -13.50
N LYS A 303 16.99 3.53 -13.38
CA LYS A 303 17.86 4.33 -14.27
C LYS A 303 17.61 4.09 -15.76
N ASP A 304 17.47 2.83 -16.16
CA ASP A 304 17.34 2.43 -17.57
C ASP A 304 15.88 2.08 -17.94
N LYS A 305 14.92 2.40 -17.07
CA LYS A 305 13.50 2.14 -17.31
C LYS A 305 12.83 3.34 -17.94
N ARG A 306 12.47 3.22 -19.21
CA ARG A 306 11.84 4.31 -19.97
C ARG A 306 10.54 4.78 -19.29
N GLY A 307 10.43 6.09 -19.05
CA GLY A 307 9.24 6.72 -18.48
C GLY A 307 9.06 6.49 -16.97
N VAL A 308 10.10 6.04 -16.28
CA VAL A 308 10.10 5.90 -14.81
C VAL A 308 11.05 6.93 -14.22
N GLU A 309 10.47 7.97 -13.60
CA GLU A 309 11.21 9.01 -12.90
C GLU A 309 11.20 8.77 -11.38
N PRO A 310 12.24 9.21 -10.65
CA PRO A 310 12.25 9.12 -9.20
C PRO A 310 11.04 9.85 -8.60
N ASN A 311 10.34 9.18 -7.69
CA ASN A 311 9.23 9.80 -6.96
C ASN A 311 8.92 9.01 -5.67
N TYR A 312 8.20 9.62 -4.73
CA TYR A 312 7.88 8.99 -3.43
C TYR A 312 6.94 7.80 -3.54
N SER A 313 5.93 7.85 -4.43
CA SER A 313 5.02 6.71 -4.65
C SER A 313 5.75 5.51 -5.23
N GLY A 314 6.68 5.75 -6.18
CA GLY A 314 7.56 4.71 -6.72
C GLY A 314 8.52 4.15 -5.68
N MET A 315 9.11 5.02 -4.85
CA MET A 315 9.95 4.60 -3.72
C MET A 315 9.17 3.70 -2.75
N GLU A 316 7.90 4.03 -2.47
CA GLU A 316 7.05 3.20 -1.60
C GLU A 316 6.79 1.82 -2.22
N GLY A 317 6.49 1.75 -3.51
CA GLY A 317 6.35 0.49 -4.22
C GLY A 317 7.63 -0.35 -4.17
N PHE A 318 8.78 0.30 -4.39
CA PHE A 318 10.11 -0.34 -4.30
C PHE A 318 10.40 -0.89 -2.91
N VAL A 319 10.12 -0.11 -1.86
CA VAL A 319 10.30 -0.54 -0.45
C VAL A 319 9.35 -1.67 -0.11
N ALA A 320 8.07 -1.58 -0.52
CA ALA A 320 7.10 -2.64 -0.33
C ALA A 320 7.57 -3.97 -0.96
N ALA A 321 8.08 -3.92 -2.19
CA ALA A 321 8.63 -5.07 -2.88
C ALA A 321 9.88 -5.64 -2.17
N LYS A 322 10.74 -4.77 -1.63
CA LYS A 322 11.93 -5.16 -0.87
C LYS A 322 11.57 -5.85 0.45
N VAL A 323 10.60 -5.31 1.19
CA VAL A 323 10.08 -5.93 2.44
C VAL A 323 9.43 -7.28 2.13
N PHE A 324 8.62 -7.36 1.08
CA PHE A 324 8.00 -8.62 0.63
C PHE A 324 9.06 -9.69 0.33
N THR A 325 10.06 -9.34 -0.48
CA THR A 325 11.15 -10.25 -0.87
C THR A 325 11.95 -10.73 0.33
N GLU A 326 12.21 -9.86 1.31
CA GLU A 326 12.90 -10.25 2.55
C GLU A 326 12.04 -11.21 3.37
N GLY A 327 10.74 -10.99 3.47
CA GLY A 327 9.81 -11.92 4.09
C GLY A 327 9.82 -13.30 3.42
N VAL A 328 9.78 -13.36 2.09
CA VAL A 328 9.88 -14.62 1.32
C VAL A 328 11.25 -15.30 1.53
N ARG A 329 12.35 -14.53 1.54
CA ARG A 329 13.69 -15.08 1.79
C ARG A 329 13.76 -15.77 3.14
N ARG A 330 13.23 -15.14 4.18
CA ARG A 330 13.21 -15.68 5.56
C ARG A 330 12.26 -16.87 5.72
N ALA A 331 11.15 -16.90 4.98
CA ALA A 331 10.23 -18.05 4.96
C ALA A 331 10.88 -19.32 4.34
N GLY A 332 11.92 -19.16 3.53
CA GLY A 332 12.66 -20.26 2.95
C GLY A 332 11.97 -20.95 1.76
N ARG A 333 12.46 -22.13 1.38
CA ARG A 333 11.93 -22.87 0.21
C ARG A 333 10.55 -23.48 0.44
N ALA A 334 10.23 -23.92 1.66
CA ALA A 334 8.90 -24.42 2.03
C ALA A 334 7.90 -23.27 2.25
N LEU A 335 7.76 -22.40 1.24
CA LEU A 335 6.96 -21.19 1.31
C LEU A 335 5.46 -21.51 1.40
N THR A 336 4.81 -20.97 2.41
CA THR A 336 3.35 -20.93 2.57
C THR A 336 2.93 -19.53 2.96
N ARG A 337 1.64 -19.15 2.81
CA ARG A 337 1.11 -17.86 3.25
C ARG A 337 1.34 -17.63 4.76
N GLU A 338 1.09 -18.65 5.59
CA GLU A 338 1.35 -18.58 7.04
C GLU A 338 2.84 -18.47 7.35
N GLY A 339 3.68 -19.26 6.68
CA GLY A 339 5.13 -19.19 6.82
C GLY A 339 5.69 -17.81 6.45
N PHE A 340 5.13 -17.18 5.41
CA PHE A 340 5.46 -15.82 5.02
C PHE A 340 5.06 -14.79 6.11
N ILE A 341 3.81 -14.87 6.63
CA ILE A 341 3.36 -13.97 7.68
C ILE A 341 4.26 -14.10 8.92
N ASN A 342 4.58 -15.32 9.35
CA ASN A 342 5.47 -15.58 10.48
C ASN A 342 6.89 -15.02 10.23
N ALA A 343 7.40 -15.16 9.01
CA ALA A 343 8.69 -14.62 8.63
C ALA A 343 8.71 -13.08 8.68
N VAL A 344 7.64 -12.43 8.23
CA VAL A 344 7.49 -10.97 8.34
C VAL A 344 7.41 -10.54 9.81
N GLN A 345 6.65 -11.24 10.65
CA GLN A 345 6.58 -10.97 12.09
C GLN A 345 7.94 -11.11 12.80
N GLY A 346 8.85 -11.90 12.25
CA GLY A 346 10.24 -12.03 12.70
C GLY A 346 11.17 -10.89 12.24
N MET A 347 10.69 -9.94 11.45
CA MET A 347 11.50 -8.81 10.98
C MET A 347 11.50 -7.65 12.00
N GLN A 348 12.18 -7.86 13.13
CA GLN A 348 12.33 -6.88 14.19
C GLN A 348 13.57 -6.02 13.95
N ASN A 349 13.42 -4.69 13.96
CA ASN A 349 14.51 -3.73 13.78
C ASN A 349 15.39 -3.99 12.54
N VAL A 350 14.78 -4.42 11.43
CA VAL A 350 15.51 -4.72 10.19
C VAL A 350 15.76 -3.43 9.43
N ASN A 351 17.03 -3.05 9.25
CA ASN A 351 17.43 -1.90 8.45
C ASN A 351 17.55 -2.28 6.97
N LEU A 352 16.70 -1.71 6.13
CA LEU A 352 16.66 -1.96 4.68
C LEU A 352 17.54 -1.00 3.87
N GLY A 353 18.62 -0.51 4.45
CA GLY A 353 19.53 0.44 3.78
C GLY A 353 19.22 1.90 4.12
N GLY A 354 18.89 2.19 5.38
CA GLY A 354 18.51 3.51 5.88
C GLY A 354 17.00 3.69 6.10
N PHE A 355 16.22 2.63 5.92
CA PHE A 355 14.80 2.57 6.26
C PHE A 355 14.56 1.37 7.17
N PRO A 356 14.45 1.57 8.48
CA PRO A 356 14.17 0.49 9.42
C PRO A 356 12.71 0.08 9.35
N VAL A 357 12.48 -1.25 9.40
CA VAL A 357 11.16 -1.84 9.61
C VAL A 357 11.18 -2.71 10.86
N ASP A 358 10.06 -2.68 11.60
CA ASP A 358 9.95 -3.38 12.87
C ASP A 358 8.55 -3.99 13.02
N PHE A 359 8.44 -5.27 12.70
CA PHE A 359 7.22 -6.06 12.79
C PHE A 359 7.25 -6.98 14.02
N GLY A 360 6.07 -7.51 14.38
CA GLY A 360 5.94 -8.47 15.50
C GLY A 360 4.61 -9.21 15.46
N PRO A 361 4.38 -10.20 16.29
CA PRO A 361 3.17 -11.05 16.28
C PRO A 361 1.83 -10.29 16.41
N ALA A 362 1.86 -9.14 17.10
CA ALA A 362 0.71 -8.23 17.24
C ALA A 362 1.01 -6.84 16.68
N LYS A 363 2.04 -6.70 15.84
CA LYS A 363 2.51 -5.43 15.27
C LYS A 363 2.79 -5.62 13.78
N HIS A 364 1.80 -5.30 12.96
CA HIS A 364 1.90 -5.40 11.50
C HIS A 364 2.06 -4.05 10.80
N ALA A 365 2.40 -2.98 11.52
CA ALA A 365 2.82 -1.69 10.97
C ALA A 365 4.35 -1.57 11.11
N GLY A 366 5.07 -1.75 10.01
CA GLY A 366 6.52 -1.90 10.00
C GLY A 366 7.27 -0.59 10.19
N SER A 367 6.68 0.57 9.86
CA SER A 367 7.34 1.88 10.00
C SER A 367 6.40 2.94 10.56
N ARG A 368 6.99 3.91 11.27
CA ARG A 368 6.36 5.17 11.69
C ARG A 368 7.12 6.38 11.15
N PHE A 369 7.97 6.16 10.14
CA PHE A 369 8.76 7.23 9.54
C PHE A 369 7.84 8.26 8.88
N VAL A 370 7.99 9.52 9.28
CA VAL A 370 7.35 10.68 8.70
C VAL A 370 8.36 11.82 8.60
N GLU A 371 8.51 12.38 7.41
CA GLU A 371 9.29 13.57 7.11
C GLU A 371 8.38 14.61 6.42
N LEU A 372 8.57 15.89 6.66
CA LEU A 372 7.84 16.94 5.96
C LEU A 372 8.72 17.52 4.85
N THR A 373 8.11 17.69 3.68
CA THR A 373 8.77 18.32 2.53
C THR A 373 8.00 19.54 2.07
N LEU A 374 8.73 20.49 1.49
CA LEU A 374 8.20 21.73 0.91
C LEU A 374 8.43 21.72 -0.59
N LEU A 375 7.38 21.97 -1.36
CA LEU A 375 7.47 22.12 -2.81
C LEU A 375 7.88 23.57 -3.17
N THR A 376 8.78 23.69 -4.13
CA THR A 376 9.27 24.99 -4.62
C THR A 376 8.64 25.32 -5.97
N GLU A 377 8.73 26.58 -6.38
CA GLU A 377 8.19 27.07 -7.63
C GLU A 377 8.80 26.39 -8.87
N ASP A 378 10.07 25.99 -8.77
CA ASP A 378 10.79 25.26 -9.83
C ASP A 378 10.55 23.73 -9.80
N GLY A 379 9.54 23.27 -9.07
CA GLY A 379 9.17 21.87 -8.97
C GLY A 379 10.12 21.00 -8.14
N ARG A 380 11.07 21.61 -7.43
CA ARG A 380 11.97 20.88 -6.54
C ARG A 380 11.31 20.62 -5.19
N ILE A 381 11.84 19.63 -4.50
CA ILE A 381 11.39 19.24 -3.15
C ILE A 381 12.52 19.53 -2.17
N ARG A 382 12.20 20.30 -1.12
CA ARG A 382 13.10 20.57 0.02
C ARG A 382 12.62 19.82 1.26
N ARG A 383 13.57 19.39 2.06
CA ARG A 383 13.36 18.74 3.38
C ARG A 383 13.65 19.73 4.49
#